data_6301000e43159b98d00ce66793686ccb
#
_entry.id   6301000e43159b98d00ce66793686ccb
#
_cell.length_a   1.000
_cell.length_b   1.000
_cell.length_c   1.000
_cell.angle_alpha   90.00
_cell.angle_beta   90.00
_cell.angle_gamma   90.00
#
_symmetry.space_group_name_H-M   'P 1'
#
loop_
_entity.id
_entity.type
_entity.pdbx_description
1 polymer ?
#
loop_
_entity_poly.entity_id
_entity_poly.type
_entity_poly.pdbx_seq_one_letter_code
_entity_poly.pdbx_strand_id
1 'polypeptide(L)'
;LRIFCKEAVELSIAAVGNLSGKFPEFNPGEITHLITVSCTGMYAPGLDIDLVKRLNLPTSVQRTGINFMGCYAAFNALKAADAFCRVDKSTKVLIVCVELCSLHFQREPTEDNLIANALFSDGAAALLVEAETNAPLRLRPESFCSDLAIEGERDMAWAIGNQGFEMKLSSYVPSIIKNG
;
A
#
# COMPACT_ATOMS: atom_id res chain seq x y z
N LEU A 1 -17.28 -2.13 4.55
CA LEU A 1 -16.31 -3.24 4.54
C LEU A 1 -16.58 -4.28 3.45
N ARG A 2 -17.83 -4.75 3.21
CA ARG A 2 -18.11 -5.75 2.16
C ARG A 2 -17.67 -5.30 0.76
N ILE A 3 -17.82 -4.02 0.44
CA ILE A 3 -17.36 -3.46 -0.84
C ILE A 3 -15.83 -3.51 -0.87
N PHE A 4 -15.15 -3.09 0.20
CA PHE A 4 -13.69 -3.15 0.28
C PHE A 4 -13.16 -4.57 0.02
N CYS A 5 -13.74 -5.60 0.69
CA CYS A 5 -13.29 -6.98 0.52
C CYS A 5 -13.34 -7.48 -0.93
N LYS A 6 -14.28 -6.96 -1.74
CA LYS A 6 -14.42 -7.32 -3.14
C LYS A 6 -13.54 -6.45 -4.04
N GLU A 7 -13.73 -5.15 -3.98
CA GLU A 7 -13.14 -4.22 -4.94
C GLU A 7 -11.63 -4.04 -4.72
N ALA A 8 -11.13 -4.13 -3.48
CA ALA A 8 -9.70 -4.10 -3.21
C ALA A 8 -8.97 -5.30 -3.85
N VAL A 9 -9.58 -6.48 -3.84
CA VAL A 9 -9.02 -7.67 -4.51
C VAL A 9 -8.95 -7.45 -6.02
N GLU A 10 -10.04 -7.03 -6.66
CA GLU A 10 -10.08 -6.82 -8.10
C GLU A 10 -9.09 -5.74 -8.56
N LEU A 11 -9.02 -4.64 -7.84
CA LEU A 11 -8.10 -3.55 -8.15
C LEU A 11 -6.62 -3.99 -7.97
N SER A 12 -6.35 -4.75 -6.92
CA SER A 12 -5.02 -5.33 -6.67
C SER A 12 -4.59 -6.29 -7.77
N ILE A 13 -5.51 -7.17 -8.22
CA ILE A 13 -5.25 -8.10 -9.33
C ILE A 13 -4.97 -7.34 -10.63
N ALA A 14 -5.73 -6.28 -10.91
CA ALA A 14 -5.49 -5.44 -12.07
C ALA A 14 -4.10 -4.78 -12.01
N ALA A 15 -3.66 -4.30 -10.83
CA ALA A 15 -2.33 -3.74 -10.64
C ALA A 15 -1.21 -4.78 -10.89
N VAL A 16 -1.37 -6.00 -10.38
CA VAL A 16 -0.42 -7.10 -10.63
C VAL A 16 -0.46 -7.53 -12.11
N GLY A 17 -1.63 -7.54 -12.75
CA GLY A 17 -1.76 -7.78 -14.18
C GLY A 17 -1.00 -6.75 -15.03
N ASN A 18 -1.06 -5.47 -14.64
CA ASN A 18 -0.28 -4.42 -15.28
C ASN A 18 1.23 -4.59 -15.08
N LEU A 19 1.67 -5.04 -13.90
CA LEU A 19 3.07 -5.39 -13.64
C LEU A 19 3.51 -6.54 -14.56
N SER A 20 2.75 -7.63 -14.60
CA SER A 20 3.02 -8.80 -15.45
C SER A 20 3.08 -8.43 -16.94
N GLY A 21 2.17 -7.57 -17.41
CA GLY A 21 2.17 -7.10 -18.79
C GLY A 21 3.40 -6.28 -19.18
N LYS A 22 4.00 -5.56 -18.23
CA LYS A 22 5.22 -4.78 -18.43
C LYS A 22 6.50 -5.57 -18.19
N PHE A 23 6.43 -6.64 -17.43
CA PHE A 23 7.54 -7.51 -17.08
C PHE A 23 7.16 -8.98 -17.36
N PRO A 24 7.36 -9.46 -18.60
CA PRO A 24 6.96 -10.82 -19.02
C PRO A 24 7.61 -11.95 -18.23
N GLU A 25 8.75 -11.70 -17.59
CA GLU A 25 9.46 -12.66 -16.74
C GLU A 25 8.83 -12.81 -15.33
N PHE A 26 7.82 -11.99 -15.02
CA PHE A 26 7.11 -12.10 -13.75
C PHE A 26 6.42 -13.47 -13.64
N ASN A 27 6.82 -14.25 -12.66
CA ASN A 27 6.25 -15.57 -12.38
C ASN A 27 5.65 -15.60 -10.96
N PRO A 28 4.32 -15.63 -10.83
CA PRO A 28 3.66 -15.72 -9.53
C PRO A 28 4.13 -16.92 -8.69
N GLY A 29 4.48 -18.04 -9.31
CA GLY A 29 4.96 -19.25 -8.65
C GLY A 29 6.31 -19.11 -7.96
N GLU A 30 7.05 -18.04 -8.23
CA GLU A 30 8.36 -17.76 -7.64
C GLU A 30 8.31 -16.74 -6.49
N ILE A 31 7.14 -16.16 -6.22
CA ILE A 31 6.99 -15.17 -5.15
C ILE A 31 7.18 -15.85 -3.79
N THR A 32 8.16 -15.39 -3.05
CA THR A 32 8.49 -15.88 -1.71
C THR A 32 7.84 -15.07 -0.60
N HIS A 33 7.59 -13.77 -0.84
CA HIS A 33 6.97 -12.86 0.12
C HIS A 33 5.89 -12.02 -0.55
N LEU A 34 4.76 -11.85 0.13
CA LEU A 34 3.68 -10.94 -0.24
C LEU A 34 3.53 -9.89 0.85
N ILE A 35 3.66 -8.62 0.49
CA ILE A 35 3.37 -7.50 1.38
C ILE A 35 2.14 -6.77 0.85
N THR A 36 1.09 -6.68 1.65
CA THR A 36 -0.11 -5.89 1.34
C THR A 36 -0.12 -4.62 2.17
N VAL A 37 -0.50 -3.50 1.54
CA VAL A 37 -0.56 -2.18 2.18
C VAL A 37 -1.93 -1.57 1.95
N SER A 38 -2.62 -1.16 3.01
CA SER A 38 -3.86 -0.41 2.92
C SER A 38 -4.18 0.35 4.21
N CYS A 39 -4.76 1.54 4.07
CA CYS A 39 -5.32 2.33 5.17
C CYS A 39 -6.84 2.49 5.09
N THR A 40 -7.48 2.07 3.98
CA THR A 40 -8.91 2.30 3.73
C THR A 40 -9.79 1.09 4.02
N GLY A 41 -9.21 -0.01 4.47
CA GLY A 41 -9.97 -1.18 4.92
C GLY A 41 -9.10 -2.33 5.38
N MET A 42 -9.73 -3.21 6.15
CA MET A 42 -9.11 -4.44 6.62
C MET A 42 -10.17 -5.48 6.90
N TYR A 43 -9.81 -6.74 6.78
CA TYR A 43 -10.66 -7.89 7.12
C TYR A 43 -9.81 -9.14 7.38
N ALA A 44 -10.38 -10.14 8.00
CA ALA A 44 -9.72 -11.42 8.28
C ALA A 44 -10.67 -12.60 7.95
N PRO A 45 -10.22 -13.63 7.19
CA PRO A 45 -8.95 -13.68 6.45
C PRO A 45 -8.83 -12.49 5.50
N GLY A 46 -7.61 -11.97 5.28
CA GLY A 46 -7.40 -10.67 4.66
C GLY A 46 -7.16 -10.70 3.16
N LEU A 47 -6.92 -9.51 2.63
CA LEU A 47 -6.55 -9.27 1.23
C LEU A 47 -5.39 -10.17 0.78
N ASP A 48 -4.42 -10.40 1.66
CA ASP A 48 -3.28 -11.26 1.43
C ASP A 48 -3.69 -12.69 1.06
N ILE A 49 -4.65 -13.29 1.76
CA ILE A 49 -5.15 -14.63 1.46
C ILE A 49 -5.89 -14.66 0.13
N ASP A 50 -6.70 -13.65 -0.16
CA ASP A 50 -7.42 -13.58 -1.42
C ASP A 50 -6.46 -13.42 -2.60
N LEU A 51 -5.40 -12.62 -2.45
CA LEU A 51 -4.37 -12.48 -3.47
C LEU A 51 -3.57 -13.78 -3.67
N VAL A 52 -3.22 -14.50 -2.60
CA VAL A 52 -2.55 -15.81 -2.72
C VAL A 52 -3.38 -16.75 -3.60
N LYS A 53 -4.70 -16.84 -3.35
CA LYS A 53 -5.59 -17.71 -4.11
C LYS A 53 -5.77 -17.24 -5.55
N ARG A 54 -6.06 -15.96 -5.75
CA ARG A 54 -6.43 -15.39 -7.06
C ARG A 54 -5.25 -15.27 -8.01
N LEU A 55 -4.04 -15.04 -7.50
CA LEU A 55 -2.80 -14.96 -8.27
C LEU A 55 -2.07 -16.30 -8.36
N ASN A 56 -2.59 -17.37 -7.74
CA ASN A 56 -1.96 -18.66 -7.63
C ASN A 56 -0.53 -18.61 -7.09
N LEU A 57 -0.32 -17.78 -6.03
CA LEU A 57 0.97 -17.73 -5.34
C LEU A 57 1.20 -19.05 -4.57
N PRO A 58 2.47 -19.41 -4.30
CA PRO A 58 2.78 -20.57 -3.46
C PRO A 58 2.11 -20.47 -2.09
N THR A 59 1.57 -21.57 -1.57
CA THR A 59 0.96 -21.62 -0.23
C THR A 59 1.99 -21.39 0.88
N SER A 60 3.28 -21.56 0.57
CA SER A 60 4.42 -21.27 1.44
C SER A 60 4.82 -19.79 1.46
N VAL A 61 4.18 -18.93 0.65
CA VAL A 61 4.51 -17.50 0.61
C VAL A 61 4.40 -16.86 1.99
N GLN A 62 5.41 -16.15 2.41
CA GLN A 62 5.41 -15.39 3.65
C GLN A 62 4.60 -14.10 3.45
N ARG A 63 3.63 -13.85 4.33
CA ARG A 63 2.67 -12.75 4.18
C ARG A 63 2.85 -11.71 5.27
N THR A 64 2.86 -10.43 4.87
CA THR A 64 2.96 -9.29 5.78
C THR A 64 1.89 -8.27 5.39
N GLY A 65 1.03 -7.90 6.33
CA GLY A 65 0.07 -6.81 6.16
C GLY A 65 0.57 -5.54 6.86
N ILE A 66 0.62 -4.42 6.16
CA ILE A 66 0.92 -3.09 6.70
C ILE A 66 -0.34 -2.25 6.58
N ASN A 67 -1.05 -2.08 7.70
CA ASN A 67 -2.32 -1.37 7.73
C ASN A 67 -2.24 -0.16 8.67
N PHE A 68 -2.97 0.92 8.34
CA PHE A 68 -3.06 2.12 9.18
C PHE A 68 -1.72 2.79 9.51
N MET A 69 -0.77 2.72 8.58
CA MET A 69 0.53 3.40 8.72
C MET A 69 0.60 4.73 7.96
N GLY A 70 -0.51 5.15 7.33
CA GLY A 70 -0.56 6.37 6.50
C GLY A 70 0.01 6.15 5.09
N CYS A 71 0.06 7.24 4.32
CA CYS A 71 0.47 7.21 2.90
C CYS A 71 1.93 6.76 2.69
N TYR A 72 2.79 6.87 3.70
CA TYR A 72 4.19 6.42 3.61
C TYR A 72 4.38 4.91 3.83
N ALA A 73 3.31 4.15 4.10
CA ALA A 73 3.37 2.71 4.37
C ALA A 73 4.04 1.92 3.24
N ALA A 74 3.93 2.37 1.98
CA ALA A 74 4.64 1.79 0.86
C ALA A 74 6.18 1.84 1.03
N PHE A 75 6.72 2.90 1.63
CA PHE A 75 8.15 2.98 1.95
C PHE A 75 8.55 1.99 3.05
N ASN A 76 7.66 1.72 4.02
CA ASN A 76 7.88 0.67 5.02
C ASN A 76 7.88 -0.72 4.36
N ALA A 77 6.99 -0.96 3.39
CA ALA A 77 6.99 -2.19 2.60
C ALA A 77 8.31 -2.34 1.81
N LEU A 78 8.81 -1.27 1.20
CA LEU A 78 10.10 -1.28 0.50
C LEU A 78 11.27 -1.54 1.43
N LYS A 79 11.28 -0.94 2.65
CA LYS A 79 12.31 -1.23 3.68
C LYS A 79 12.30 -2.70 4.08
N ALA A 80 11.12 -3.28 4.30
CA ALA A 80 10.98 -4.69 4.66
C ALA A 80 11.45 -5.59 3.51
N ALA A 81 11.04 -5.29 2.27
CA ALA A 81 11.45 -6.05 1.09
C ALA A 81 12.98 -6.00 0.87
N ASP A 82 13.59 -4.82 1.00
CA ASP A 82 15.06 -4.67 0.93
C ASP A 82 15.76 -5.52 1.99
N ALA A 83 15.24 -5.51 3.23
CA ALA A 83 15.80 -6.33 4.31
C ALA A 83 15.70 -7.83 4.01
N PHE A 84 14.54 -8.30 3.50
CA PHE A 84 14.38 -9.71 3.12
C PHE A 84 15.33 -10.11 1.99
N CYS A 85 15.47 -9.28 0.95
CA CYS A 85 16.39 -9.50 -0.15
C CYS A 85 17.88 -9.49 0.26
N ARG A 86 18.24 -8.77 1.33
CA ARG A 86 19.60 -8.77 1.88
C ARG A 86 19.92 -10.05 2.63
N VAL A 87 18.91 -10.64 3.28
CA VAL A 87 19.06 -11.89 4.04
C VAL A 87 19.17 -13.09 3.10
N ASP A 88 18.30 -13.17 2.09
CA ASP A 88 18.27 -14.27 1.14
C ASP A 88 18.15 -13.73 -0.29
N LYS A 89 19.17 -14.02 -1.10
CA LYS A 89 19.27 -13.58 -2.50
C LYS A 89 18.23 -14.20 -3.43
N SER A 90 17.63 -15.32 -3.03
CA SER A 90 16.53 -15.94 -3.77
C SER A 90 15.17 -15.29 -3.52
N THR A 91 15.11 -14.31 -2.61
CA THR A 91 13.87 -13.64 -2.22
C THR A 91 13.28 -12.84 -3.38
N LYS A 92 11.99 -13.08 -3.62
CA LYS A 92 11.14 -12.30 -4.53
C LYS A 92 9.93 -11.79 -3.76
N VAL A 93 9.84 -10.48 -3.59
CA VAL A 93 8.79 -9.82 -2.80
C VAL A 93 7.81 -9.14 -3.74
N LEU A 94 6.56 -9.57 -3.71
CA LEU A 94 5.45 -8.84 -4.33
C LEU A 94 4.87 -7.87 -3.30
N ILE A 95 4.94 -6.58 -3.57
CA ILE A 95 4.28 -5.54 -2.79
C ILE A 95 3.02 -5.13 -3.54
N VAL A 96 1.88 -5.10 -2.84
CA VAL A 96 0.61 -4.63 -3.36
C VAL A 96 0.04 -3.58 -2.43
N CYS A 97 -0.08 -2.34 -2.92
CA CYS A 97 -0.74 -1.25 -2.23
C CYS A 97 -2.10 -1.01 -2.85
N VAL A 98 -3.16 -0.89 -2.03
CA VAL A 98 -4.51 -0.62 -2.51
C VAL A 98 -5.25 0.29 -1.56
N GLU A 99 -5.88 1.33 -2.13
CA GLU A 99 -6.71 2.26 -1.37
C GLU A 99 -8.06 2.45 -2.07
N LEU A 100 -9.14 2.44 -1.29
CA LEU A 100 -10.50 2.73 -1.71
C LEU A 100 -11.05 3.91 -0.91
N CYS A 101 -10.52 5.08 -1.18
CA CYS A 101 -10.86 6.31 -0.46
C CYS A 101 -12.32 6.71 -0.65
N SER A 102 -12.92 6.39 -1.80
CA SER A 102 -14.33 6.67 -2.08
C SER A 102 -15.31 6.04 -1.08
N LEU A 103 -14.91 4.95 -0.40
CA LEU A 103 -15.71 4.30 0.64
C LEU A 103 -15.88 5.15 1.90
N HIS A 104 -15.04 6.16 2.08
CA HIS A 104 -14.98 7.01 3.26
C HIS A 104 -15.34 8.47 2.95
N PHE A 105 -15.97 8.68 1.80
CA PHE A 105 -16.43 10.00 1.37
C PHE A 105 -17.36 10.63 2.40
N GLN A 106 -17.01 11.82 2.89
CA GLN A 106 -17.78 12.57 3.87
C GLN A 106 -18.63 13.63 3.17
N ARG A 107 -19.91 13.68 3.49
CA ARG A 107 -20.86 14.62 2.86
C ARG A 107 -20.90 16.00 3.53
N GLU A 108 -20.44 16.08 4.77
CA GLU A 108 -20.41 17.34 5.51
C GLU A 108 -19.37 18.28 4.87
N PRO A 109 -19.76 19.51 4.48
CA PRO A 109 -18.90 20.43 3.75
C PRO A 109 -17.95 21.21 4.69
N THR A 110 -17.19 20.49 5.52
CA THR A 110 -16.08 21.07 6.29
C THR A 110 -14.88 21.30 5.37
N GLU A 111 -13.98 22.20 5.74
CA GLU A 111 -12.75 22.47 4.96
C GLU A 111 -11.94 21.18 4.79
N ASP A 112 -11.73 20.43 5.87
CA ASP A 112 -10.99 19.16 5.86
C ASP A 112 -11.63 18.14 4.89
N ASN A 113 -12.96 17.98 4.93
CA ASN A 113 -13.67 17.06 4.07
C ASN A 113 -13.63 17.47 2.59
N LEU A 114 -13.73 18.78 2.30
CA LEU A 114 -13.64 19.28 0.93
C LEU A 114 -12.24 19.01 0.35
N ILE A 115 -11.18 19.26 1.13
CA ILE A 115 -9.81 19.00 0.71
C ILE A 115 -9.59 17.48 0.54
N ALA A 116 -9.98 16.66 1.53
CA ALA A 116 -9.83 15.23 1.48
C ALA A 116 -10.59 14.60 0.29
N ASN A 117 -11.85 14.98 0.08
CA ASN A 117 -12.67 14.48 -1.03
C ASN A 117 -12.14 14.89 -2.42
N ALA A 118 -11.43 16.02 -2.52
CA ALA A 118 -10.83 16.48 -3.76
C ALA A 118 -9.47 15.81 -4.06
N LEU A 119 -8.74 15.42 -3.00
CA LEU A 119 -7.36 14.93 -3.12
C LEU A 119 -7.30 13.40 -3.22
N PHE A 120 -8.09 12.68 -2.41
CA PHE A 120 -8.00 11.22 -2.32
C PHE A 120 -8.92 10.53 -3.31
N SER A 121 -8.44 9.44 -3.91
CA SER A 121 -9.18 8.61 -4.84
C SER A 121 -8.80 7.13 -4.66
N ASP A 122 -9.54 6.25 -5.36
CA ASP A 122 -9.27 4.83 -5.37
C ASP A 122 -8.08 4.51 -6.27
N GLY A 123 -7.26 3.56 -5.85
CA GLY A 123 -6.12 3.15 -6.65
C GLY A 123 -5.42 1.92 -6.09
N ALA A 124 -4.68 1.23 -6.96
CA ALA A 124 -3.75 0.19 -6.55
C ALA A 124 -2.45 0.25 -7.34
N ALA A 125 -1.37 -0.18 -6.71
CA ALA A 125 -0.06 -0.32 -7.31
C ALA A 125 0.56 -1.67 -6.91
N ALA A 126 1.32 -2.28 -7.83
CA ALA A 126 2.08 -3.49 -7.56
C ALA A 126 3.55 -3.28 -7.94
N LEU A 127 4.45 -3.77 -7.09
CA LEU A 127 5.89 -3.75 -7.30
C LEU A 127 6.47 -5.14 -7.05
N LEU A 128 7.43 -5.53 -7.87
CA LEU A 128 8.29 -6.67 -7.61
C LEU A 128 9.64 -6.17 -7.11
N VAL A 129 10.09 -6.70 -5.97
CA VAL A 129 11.41 -6.42 -5.39
C VAL A 129 12.21 -7.70 -5.35
N GLU A 130 13.41 -7.67 -5.92
CA GLU A 130 14.33 -8.80 -6.02
C GLU A 130 15.74 -8.35 -5.63
N ALA A 131 16.55 -9.28 -5.10
CA ALA A 131 17.94 -8.99 -4.79
C ALA A 131 18.77 -8.68 -6.05
N GLU A 132 18.48 -9.36 -7.14
CA GLU A 132 19.11 -9.21 -8.45
C GLU A 132 18.03 -9.32 -9.53
N THR A 133 18.08 -8.48 -10.55
CA THR A 133 17.11 -8.50 -11.64
C THR A 133 17.77 -8.17 -12.97
N ASN A 134 17.30 -8.81 -14.03
CA ASN A 134 17.68 -8.51 -15.42
C ASN A 134 16.68 -7.55 -16.09
N ALA A 135 15.72 -7.00 -15.36
CA ALA A 135 14.74 -6.07 -15.91
C ALA A 135 15.45 -4.86 -16.57
N PRO A 136 15.02 -4.45 -17.77
CA PRO A 136 15.64 -3.33 -18.49
C PRO A 136 15.43 -1.99 -17.76
N LEU A 137 14.32 -1.85 -17.06
CA LEU A 137 14.04 -0.70 -16.19
C LEU A 137 13.94 -1.20 -14.74
N ARG A 138 14.85 -0.74 -13.90
CA ARG A 138 14.90 -1.07 -12.48
C ARG A 138 15.30 0.14 -11.66
N LEU A 139 14.74 0.23 -10.45
CA LEU A 139 15.15 1.19 -9.44
C LEU A 139 15.85 0.44 -8.30
N ARG A 140 16.91 1.01 -7.79
CA ARG A 140 17.64 0.47 -6.63
C ARG A 140 17.53 1.48 -5.49
N PRO A 141 16.93 1.10 -4.34
CA PRO A 141 16.99 1.93 -3.15
C PRO A 141 18.45 2.05 -2.67
N GLU A 142 18.94 3.26 -2.49
CA GLU A 142 20.30 3.50 -1.96
C GLU A 142 20.27 3.65 -0.45
N SER A 143 19.28 4.39 0.06
CA SER A 143 19.11 4.63 1.48
C SER A 143 17.64 4.86 1.83
N PHE A 144 17.32 4.64 3.10
CA PHE A 144 16.02 4.96 3.67
C PHE A 144 16.21 5.94 4.82
N CYS A 145 15.43 6.99 4.82
CA CYS A 145 15.35 7.96 5.91
C CYS A 145 13.94 7.94 6.49
N SER A 146 13.81 8.25 7.75
CA SER A 146 12.51 8.46 8.41
C SER A 146 12.65 9.59 9.40
N ASP A 147 11.67 10.48 9.39
CA ASP A 147 11.52 11.53 10.40
C ASP A 147 10.06 11.62 10.82
N LEU A 148 9.79 12.16 11.99
CA LEU A 148 8.48 12.27 12.56
C LEU A 148 8.26 13.71 13.09
N ALA A 149 7.36 14.44 12.43
CA ALA A 149 6.88 15.74 12.90
C ALA A 149 5.84 15.52 14.02
N ILE A 150 6.30 15.46 15.26
CA ILE A 150 5.45 15.19 16.44
C ILE A 150 4.36 16.26 16.60
N GLU A 151 4.66 17.51 16.27
CA GLU A 151 3.74 18.64 16.35
C GLU A 151 2.54 18.48 15.40
N GLY A 152 2.73 17.76 14.31
CA GLY A 152 1.73 17.55 13.25
C GLY A 152 0.83 16.34 13.44
N GLU A 153 0.88 15.63 14.56
CA GLU A 153 0.13 14.39 14.78
C GLU A 153 -1.39 14.51 14.55
N ARG A 154 -1.94 15.73 14.75
CA ARG A 154 -3.36 16.02 14.60
C ARG A 154 -3.73 16.70 13.30
N ASP A 155 -2.76 17.09 12.50
CA ASP A 155 -2.97 17.83 11.24
C ASP A 155 -3.24 16.89 10.06
N MET A 156 -2.76 15.65 10.14
CA MET A 156 -3.06 14.58 9.19
C MET A 156 -3.35 13.30 9.98
N ALA A 157 -4.62 13.05 10.25
CA ALA A 157 -5.05 11.93 11.07
C ALA A 157 -6.16 11.12 10.40
N TRP A 158 -6.15 9.81 10.63
CA TRP A 158 -7.10 8.87 10.11
C TRP A 158 -7.68 8.05 11.26
N ALA A 159 -8.93 8.26 11.58
CA ALA A 159 -9.61 7.63 12.72
C ALA A 159 -10.73 6.70 12.27
N ILE A 160 -11.01 5.68 13.06
CA ILE A 160 -12.16 4.79 12.84
C ILE A 160 -13.38 5.45 13.48
N GLY A 161 -14.28 5.96 12.64
CA GLY A 161 -15.55 6.54 13.05
C GLY A 161 -16.69 5.54 13.02
N ASN A 162 -17.87 5.98 13.43
CA ASN A 162 -19.07 5.14 13.49
C ASN A 162 -19.68 4.79 12.12
N GLN A 163 -19.44 5.62 11.10
CA GLN A 163 -19.99 5.47 9.76
C GLN A 163 -18.94 5.20 8.68
N GLY A 164 -17.69 5.08 9.07
CA GLY A 164 -16.53 4.91 8.20
C GLY A 164 -15.30 5.48 8.84
N PHE A 165 -14.26 5.65 8.04
CA PHE A 165 -13.04 6.30 8.53
C PHE A 165 -13.18 7.81 8.36
N GLU A 166 -12.70 8.54 9.33
CA GLU A 166 -12.74 10.00 9.38
C GLU A 166 -11.33 10.54 9.17
N MET A 167 -11.16 11.35 8.12
CA MET A 167 -9.90 12.01 7.80
C MET A 167 -9.90 13.41 8.41
N LYS A 168 -8.80 13.76 9.07
CA LYS A 168 -8.44 15.16 9.34
C LYS A 168 -7.27 15.52 8.43
N LEU A 169 -7.42 16.57 7.66
CA LEU A 169 -6.40 17.06 6.75
C LEU A 169 -6.34 18.58 6.85
N SER A 170 -5.51 19.05 7.77
CA SER A 170 -5.32 20.48 8.00
C SER A 170 -4.66 21.17 6.82
N SER A 171 -5.06 22.39 6.51
CA SER A 171 -4.41 23.26 5.54
C SER A 171 -2.93 23.58 5.87
N TYR A 172 -2.47 23.28 7.10
CA TYR A 172 -1.06 23.42 7.50
C TYR A 172 -0.14 22.30 7.03
N VAL A 173 -0.67 21.15 6.60
CA VAL A 173 0.15 19.99 6.19
C VAL A 173 1.22 20.34 5.14
N PRO A 174 0.94 21.12 4.07
CA PRO A 174 1.97 21.51 3.11
C PRO A 174 3.11 22.34 3.74
N SER A 175 2.81 23.15 4.75
CA SER A 175 3.81 23.96 5.44
C SER A 175 4.71 23.10 6.34
N ILE A 176 4.17 22.09 7.00
CA ILE A 176 4.94 21.14 7.82
C ILE A 176 5.91 20.36 6.92
N ILE A 177 5.43 19.81 5.79
CA ILE A 177 6.27 19.06 4.86
C ILE A 177 7.39 19.90 4.24
N LYS A 178 7.15 21.20 4.02
CA LYS A 178 8.14 22.09 3.42
C LYS A 178 9.27 22.47 4.39
N ASN A 179 9.01 22.47 5.69
CA ASN A 179 9.93 22.91 6.72
C ASN A 179 10.66 21.77 7.44
N GLY A 180 10.31 20.50 7.18
CA GLY A 180 11.00 19.30 7.63
C GLY A 180 11.90 18.77 6.53
#